data_90c95017ba54d54b91b9b963ae302a16
#
_entry.id   90c95017ba54d54b91b9b963ae302a16
#
_cell.length_a   1.000
_cell.length_b   1.000
_cell.length_c   1.000
_cell.angle_alpha   90.00
_cell.angle_beta   90.00
_cell.angle_gamma   90.00
#
_symmetry.space_group_name_H-M   'P 1'
#
loop_
_entity.id
_entity.type
_entity.pdbx_description
1 polymer ?
#
loop_
_entity_poly.entity_id
_entity_poly.type
_entity_poly.pdbx_seq_one_letter_code
_entity_poly.pdbx_strand_id
1 'polypeptide(L)'
;SAYDIGSTADSLQALKAGATIGEYLLKNGFDIDFAPVADVWTNPDNTVIGNRAFGNDPYRVSSMSSEFLKGLQSMNVEGCLKHFPGHGNTSTDSHYGYATTGKNWDELLECEMIPFKRGISKGAKLIMTAHVSVPNVTFNELPSTLSQLMLTEKLRGELGFRGVIVTDAMEMGAITQQFSVEEASVMAVRAGADIITLPNDFKAAIAAVEAPGT
;
A
#
# COMPACT_ATOMS: atom_id res chain seq x y z
N SER A 1 -7.84 17.28 5.31
CA SER A 1 -6.95 16.23 4.80
C SER A 1 -6.47 15.29 5.92
N ALA A 2 -5.85 14.17 5.56
CA ALA A 2 -5.25 13.29 6.58
C ALA A 2 -4.13 14.01 7.34
N TYR A 3 -3.37 14.87 6.67
CA TYR A 3 -2.35 15.70 7.29
C TYR A 3 -2.91 16.62 8.37
N ASP A 4 -4.06 17.25 8.12
CA ASP A 4 -4.71 18.12 9.12
C ASP A 4 -5.11 17.32 10.36
N ILE A 5 -5.66 16.11 10.17
CA ILE A 5 -5.99 15.20 11.28
C ILE A 5 -4.69 14.81 12.02
N GLY A 6 -3.65 14.42 11.31
CA GLY A 6 -2.36 14.09 11.89
C GLY A 6 -1.73 15.23 12.70
N SER A 7 -1.91 16.48 12.24
CA SER A 7 -1.39 17.68 12.91
C SER A 7 -2.05 17.93 14.27
N THR A 8 -3.26 17.41 14.51
CA THR A 8 -3.90 17.52 15.84
C THR A 8 -3.21 16.71 16.93
N ALA A 9 -2.41 15.71 16.55
CA ALA A 9 -1.84 14.70 17.43
C ALA A 9 -2.88 13.93 18.29
N ASP A 10 -4.16 14.04 17.95
CA ASP A 10 -5.28 13.36 18.61
C ASP A 10 -5.81 12.22 17.72
N SER A 11 -5.41 11.00 18.00
CA SER A 11 -5.80 9.82 17.22
C SER A 11 -7.31 9.52 17.27
N LEU A 12 -8.04 10.07 18.25
CA LEU A 12 -9.49 9.98 18.28
C LEU A 12 -10.14 10.71 17.09
N GLN A 13 -9.49 11.75 16.54
CA GLN A 13 -9.98 12.42 15.34
C GLN A 13 -9.88 11.49 14.12
N ALA A 14 -8.80 10.69 14.03
CA ALA A 14 -8.66 9.71 12.97
C ALA A 14 -9.72 8.59 13.08
N LEU A 15 -9.98 8.10 14.29
CA LEU A 15 -11.06 7.12 14.53
C LEU A 15 -12.43 7.68 14.11
N LYS A 16 -12.77 8.90 14.51
CA LYS A 16 -14.02 9.55 14.11
C LYS A 16 -14.13 9.73 12.61
N ALA A 17 -13.04 10.14 11.94
CA ALA A 17 -13.01 10.29 10.49
C ALA A 17 -13.26 8.95 9.79
N GLY A 18 -12.59 7.88 10.22
CA GLY A 18 -12.80 6.53 9.71
C GLY A 18 -14.25 6.05 9.91
N ALA A 19 -14.82 6.25 11.12
CA ALA A 19 -16.21 5.88 11.39
C ALA A 19 -17.21 6.67 10.52
N THR A 20 -17.00 7.97 10.34
CA THR A 20 -17.86 8.81 9.49
C THR A 20 -17.82 8.37 8.04
N ILE A 21 -16.62 8.09 7.50
CA ILE A 21 -16.45 7.59 6.13
C ILE A 21 -17.06 6.19 6.01
N GLY A 22 -16.82 5.31 6.97
CA GLY A 22 -17.38 3.96 6.99
C GLY A 22 -18.90 3.96 6.98
N GLU A 23 -19.53 4.80 7.80
CA GLU A 23 -20.99 4.97 7.80
C GLU A 23 -21.53 5.41 6.43
N TYR A 24 -20.84 6.37 5.78
CA TYR A 24 -21.22 6.84 4.46
C TYR A 24 -21.07 5.73 3.40
N LEU A 25 -19.96 5.01 3.42
CA LEU A 25 -19.66 3.93 2.47
C LEU A 25 -20.67 2.78 2.63
N LEU A 26 -20.94 2.35 3.86
CA LEU A 26 -21.91 1.28 4.15
C LEU A 26 -23.30 1.65 3.63
N LYS A 27 -23.76 2.89 3.85
CA LYS A 27 -25.06 3.38 3.35
C LYS A 27 -25.13 3.37 1.81
N ASN A 28 -24.00 3.43 1.12
CA ASN A 28 -23.92 3.37 -0.33
C ASN A 28 -23.56 1.98 -0.88
N GLY A 29 -23.53 0.94 -0.02
CA GLY A 29 -23.31 -0.44 -0.43
C GLY A 29 -21.83 -0.81 -0.69
N PHE A 30 -20.89 -0.09 -0.08
CA PHE A 30 -19.46 -0.42 -0.16
C PHE A 30 -19.00 -1.13 1.11
N ASP A 31 -18.28 -2.24 0.93
CA ASP A 31 -17.75 -3.05 2.02
C ASP A 31 -16.27 -2.78 2.30
N ILE A 32 -15.56 -2.14 1.36
CA ILE A 32 -14.11 -1.89 1.44
C ILE A 32 -13.82 -0.42 1.10
N ASP A 33 -12.90 0.18 1.87
CA ASP A 33 -12.27 1.46 1.56
C ASP A 33 -10.75 1.25 1.34
N PHE A 34 -10.23 1.70 0.21
CA PHE A 34 -8.77 1.70 -0.02
C PHE A 34 -8.09 2.85 0.74
N ALA A 35 -8.34 2.90 2.04
CA ALA A 35 -7.77 3.80 3.04
C ALA A 35 -7.58 3.02 4.36
N PRO A 36 -6.73 3.52 5.26
CA PRO A 36 -5.98 4.77 5.23
C PRO A 36 -4.63 4.68 4.51
N VAL A 37 -4.07 5.86 4.17
CA VAL A 37 -2.66 6.00 3.80
C VAL A 37 -1.81 5.82 5.06
N ALA A 38 -0.91 4.85 5.01
CA ALA A 38 0.05 4.49 6.07
C ALA A 38 1.48 4.96 5.74
N ASP A 39 1.65 5.68 4.63
CA ASP A 39 2.93 6.24 4.22
C ASP A 39 3.41 7.30 5.20
N VAL A 40 4.70 7.27 5.53
CA VAL A 40 5.38 8.28 6.33
C VAL A 40 6.01 9.31 5.39
N TRP A 41 5.45 10.52 5.32
CA TRP A 41 5.87 11.54 4.36
C TRP A 41 7.16 12.23 4.80
N THR A 42 8.30 11.55 4.62
CA THR A 42 9.63 12.04 5.02
C THR A 42 10.33 12.84 3.91
N ASN A 43 9.92 12.68 2.65
CA ASN A 43 10.41 13.49 1.54
C ASN A 43 9.41 14.61 1.21
N PRO A 44 9.69 15.88 1.55
CA PRO A 44 8.78 16.99 1.28
C PRO A 44 8.56 17.26 -0.22
N ASP A 45 9.48 16.81 -1.08
CA ASP A 45 9.36 16.95 -2.53
C ASP A 45 8.45 15.87 -3.15
N ASN A 46 8.05 14.88 -2.36
CA ASN A 46 7.08 13.87 -2.79
C ASN A 46 5.67 14.45 -2.75
N THR A 47 5.22 14.95 -3.89
CA THR A 47 3.87 15.52 -4.06
C THR A 47 2.80 14.44 -4.30
N VAL A 48 3.19 13.19 -4.58
CA VAL A 48 2.27 12.07 -4.83
C VAL A 48 1.56 11.69 -3.53
N ILE A 49 2.28 11.62 -2.42
CA ILE A 49 1.71 11.35 -1.10
C ILE A 49 1.24 12.66 -0.45
N GLY A 50 2.14 13.60 -0.21
CA GLY A 50 1.79 14.92 0.29
C GLY A 50 0.85 14.88 1.50
N ASN A 51 -0.19 15.70 1.47
CA ASN A 51 -1.19 15.84 2.52
C ASN A 51 -2.19 14.65 2.64
N ARG A 52 -2.01 13.60 1.83
CA ARG A 52 -2.71 12.33 1.99
C ARG A 52 -2.18 11.52 3.19
N ALA A 53 -0.90 11.73 3.58
CA ALA A 53 -0.32 11.13 4.77
C ALA A 53 -0.76 11.86 6.04
N PHE A 54 -0.76 11.14 7.17
CA PHE A 54 -1.00 11.72 8.49
C PHE A 54 0.20 12.51 9.04
N GLY A 55 1.32 12.56 8.33
CA GLY A 55 2.52 13.32 8.69
C GLY A 55 3.82 12.62 8.31
N ASN A 56 4.91 13.09 8.94
CA ASN A 56 6.28 12.63 8.71
C ASN A 56 6.89 11.88 9.91
N ASP A 57 6.15 11.76 11.00
CA ASP A 57 6.55 10.99 12.19
C ASP A 57 5.92 9.59 12.10
N PRO A 58 6.72 8.50 12.03
CA PRO A 58 6.21 7.14 11.83
C PRO A 58 5.31 6.67 12.99
N TYR A 59 5.54 7.11 14.21
CA TYR A 59 4.71 6.74 15.35
C TYR A 59 3.35 7.45 15.32
N ARG A 60 3.32 8.72 14.89
CA ARG A 60 2.09 9.47 14.67
C ARG A 60 1.29 8.84 13.53
N VAL A 61 1.90 8.61 12.36
CA VAL A 61 1.25 7.95 11.23
C VAL A 61 0.71 6.59 11.64
N SER A 62 1.49 5.81 12.37
CA SER A 62 1.10 4.51 12.92
C SER A 62 -0.13 4.58 13.83
N SER A 63 -0.19 5.56 14.72
CA SER A 63 -1.34 5.76 15.61
C SER A 63 -2.58 6.19 14.83
N MET A 64 -2.44 7.19 13.96
CA MET A 64 -3.56 7.76 13.18
C MET A 64 -4.14 6.74 12.20
N SER A 65 -3.29 6.05 11.42
CA SER A 65 -3.75 5.05 10.44
C SER A 65 -4.45 3.87 11.12
N SER A 66 -3.93 3.41 12.27
CA SER A 66 -4.57 2.32 13.02
C SER A 66 -5.93 2.70 13.60
N GLU A 67 -6.08 3.92 14.14
CA GLU A 67 -7.37 4.37 14.67
C GLU A 67 -8.36 4.70 13.55
N PHE A 68 -7.92 5.23 12.41
CA PHE A 68 -8.76 5.39 11.23
C PHE A 68 -9.30 4.04 10.73
N LEU A 69 -8.41 3.03 10.60
CA LEU A 69 -8.79 1.67 10.25
C LEU A 69 -9.86 1.11 11.19
N LYS A 70 -9.64 1.25 12.50
CA LYS A 70 -10.61 0.85 13.52
C LYS A 70 -11.95 1.58 13.38
N GLY A 71 -11.93 2.85 13.00
CA GLY A 71 -13.13 3.63 12.70
C GLY A 71 -13.94 3.03 11.55
N LEU A 72 -13.30 2.70 10.41
CA LEU A 72 -13.95 2.01 9.30
C LEU A 72 -14.55 0.67 9.73
N GLN A 73 -13.75 -0.16 10.41
CA GLN A 73 -14.16 -1.48 10.87
C GLN A 73 -15.33 -1.44 11.85
N SER A 74 -15.44 -0.39 12.67
CA SER A 74 -16.58 -0.20 13.58
C SER A 74 -17.92 -0.01 12.86
N MET A 75 -17.85 0.35 11.56
CA MET A 75 -19.00 0.49 10.67
C MET A 75 -19.17 -0.70 9.72
N ASN A 76 -18.46 -1.82 9.95
CA ASN A 76 -18.43 -3.00 9.07
C ASN A 76 -17.90 -2.71 7.65
N VAL A 77 -17.05 -1.71 7.49
CA VAL A 77 -16.28 -1.45 6.27
C VAL A 77 -14.82 -1.79 6.53
N GLU A 78 -14.24 -2.63 5.68
CA GLU A 78 -12.83 -2.98 5.81
C GLU A 78 -11.95 -1.90 5.19
N GLY A 79 -10.91 -1.50 5.92
CA GLY A 79 -9.90 -0.58 5.41
C GLY A 79 -8.69 -1.31 4.83
N CYS A 80 -7.97 -0.62 3.96
CA CYS A 80 -6.77 -1.11 3.30
C CYS A 80 -5.60 -0.18 3.58
N LEU A 81 -4.59 -0.66 4.33
CA LEU A 81 -3.37 0.11 4.57
C LEU A 81 -2.55 0.24 3.31
N LYS A 82 -2.09 1.46 2.99
CA LYS A 82 -1.35 1.72 1.76
C LYS A 82 -0.29 2.82 1.91
N HIS A 83 0.75 2.77 1.10
CA HIS A 83 1.12 1.83 0.03
C HIS A 83 2.39 1.09 0.44
N PHE A 84 2.30 -0.22 0.64
CA PHE A 84 3.45 -1.04 1.06
C PHE A 84 4.51 -1.12 -0.07
N PRO A 85 5.82 -0.94 0.21
CA PRO A 85 6.49 -0.84 1.52
C PRO A 85 6.69 0.59 2.04
N GLY A 86 5.93 1.56 1.61
CA GLY A 86 6.03 2.96 1.99
C GLY A 86 6.45 3.85 0.82
N HIS A 87 5.55 4.74 0.43
CA HIS A 87 5.73 5.64 -0.72
C HIS A 87 6.22 7.04 -0.29
N GLY A 88 6.17 7.37 1.02
CA GLY A 88 6.36 8.75 1.50
C GLY A 88 7.79 9.29 1.44
N ASN A 89 8.80 8.41 1.30
CA ASN A 89 10.21 8.77 1.15
C ASN A 89 10.70 8.79 -0.31
N THR A 90 9.90 8.29 -1.25
CA THR A 90 10.35 8.04 -2.61
C THR A 90 10.66 9.32 -3.39
N SER A 91 11.60 9.21 -4.32
CA SER A 91 11.82 10.11 -5.45
C SER A 91 11.44 9.39 -6.75
N THR A 92 11.25 10.14 -7.85
CA THR A 92 11.04 9.53 -9.17
C THR A 92 12.40 9.17 -9.77
N ASP A 93 12.59 7.89 -10.13
CA ASP A 93 13.73 7.49 -10.96
C ASP A 93 13.42 7.80 -12.43
N SER A 94 14.27 8.63 -13.03
CA SER A 94 14.12 9.06 -14.42
C SER A 94 14.41 7.95 -15.44
N HIS A 95 15.11 6.87 -15.05
CA HIS A 95 15.44 5.76 -15.94
C HIS A 95 14.30 4.77 -16.11
N TYR A 96 13.53 4.52 -15.05
CA TYR A 96 12.49 3.50 -15.02
C TYR A 96 11.06 4.06 -14.94
N GLY A 97 10.91 5.37 -14.67
CA GLY A 97 9.61 6.02 -14.62
C GLY A 97 8.77 5.72 -13.39
N TYR A 98 9.29 4.95 -12.42
CA TYR A 98 8.60 4.67 -11.17
C TYR A 98 9.34 5.21 -9.95
N ALA A 99 8.61 5.30 -8.84
CA ALA A 99 9.14 5.80 -7.58
C ALA A 99 10.14 4.82 -6.98
N THR A 100 11.25 5.35 -6.43
CA THR A 100 12.33 4.54 -5.87
C THR A 100 12.71 5.07 -4.49
N THR A 101 13.06 4.18 -3.57
CA THR A 101 13.74 4.51 -2.31
C THR A 101 15.07 3.78 -2.21
N GLY A 102 16.12 4.49 -1.83
CA GLY A 102 17.45 3.93 -1.59
C GLY A 102 17.63 3.29 -0.21
N LYS A 103 16.58 3.19 0.60
CA LYS A 103 16.65 2.54 1.91
C LYS A 103 16.86 1.05 1.81
N ASN A 104 17.64 0.49 2.72
CA ASN A 104 17.71 -0.95 2.95
C ASN A 104 16.56 -1.41 3.87
N TRP A 105 16.45 -2.72 4.10
CA TRP A 105 15.33 -3.27 4.88
C TRP A 105 15.31 -2.81 6.34
N ASP A 106 16.47 -2.72 6.98
CA ASP A 106 16.55 -2.26 8.37
C ASP A 106 16.10 -0.81 8.51
N GLU A 107 16.49 0.06 7.58
CA GLU A 107 16.05 1.45 7.53
C GLU A 107 14.54 1.57 7.28
N LEU A 108 13.97 0.68 6.45
CA LEU A 108 12.51 0.62 6.27
C LEU A 108 11.81 0.14 7.55
N LEU A 109 12.38 -0.83 8.27
CA LEU A 109 11.84 -1.32 9.54
C LEU A 109 11.78 -0.25 10.64
N GLU A 110 12.73 0.68 10.62
CA GLU A 110 12.82 1.78 11.59
C GLU A 110 11.85 2.95 11.31
N CYS A 111 11.26 3.00 10.13
CA CYS A 111 10.39 4.09 9.72
C CYS A 111 9.11 3.61 9.02
N GLU A 112 9.20 3.24 7.73
CA GLU A 112 8.04 2.96 6.89
C GLU A 112 7.22 1.76 7.37
N MET A 113 7.88 0.76 7.98
CA MET A 113 7.19 -0.44 8.47
C MET A 113 6.49 -0.25 9.82
N ILE A 114 6.76 0.81 10.55
CA ILE A 114 6.11 1.05 11.86
C ILE A 114 4.59 1.12 11.73
N PRO A 115 4.01 1.91 10.79
CA PRO A 115 2.56 1.92 10.57
C PRO A 115 1.99 0.57 10.14
N PHE A 116 2.66 -0.15 9.23
CA PHE A 116 2.19 -1.46 8.77
C PHE A 116 2.21 -2.50 9.88
N LYS A 117 3.31 -2.62 10.64
CA LYS A 117 3.41 -3.52 11.79
C LYS A 117 2.27 -3.30 12.80
N ARG A 118 2.01 -2.03 13.13
CA ARG A 118 0.92 -1.70 14.06
C ARG A 118 -0.44 -2.03 13.45
N GLY A 119 -0.69 -1.69 12.19
CA GLY A 119 -1.95 -2.00 11.53
C GLY A 119 -2.21 -3.50 11.46
N ILE A 120 -1.19 -4.31 11.14
CA ILE A 120 -1.26 -5.78 11.16
C ILE A 120 -1.62 -6.26 12.57
N SER A 121 -0.93 -5.77 13.60
CA SER A 121 -1.21 -6.14 15.00
C SER A 121 -2.60 -5.70 15.49
N LYS A 122 -3.21 -4.71 14.83
CA LYS A 122 -4.57 -4.21 15.11
C LYS A 122 -5.65 -4.81 14.22
N GLY A 123 -5.29 -5.83 13.41
CA GLY A 123 -6.27 -6.59 12.63
C GLY A 123 -6.55 -6.02 11.25
N ALA A 124 -5.60 -5.35 10.62
CA ALA A 124 -5.70 -5.00 9.20
C ALA A 124 -5.92 -6.24 8.36
N LYS A 125 -6.97 -6.25 7.53
CA LYS A 125 -7.32 -7.37 6.65
C LYS A 125 -6.85 -7.16 5.21
N LEU A 126 -6.61 -5.90 4.79
CA LEU A 126 -6.11 -5.59 3.46
C LEU A 126 -4.86 -4.69 3.54
N ILE A 127 -3.89 -4.98 2.69
CA ILE A 127 -2.74 -4.12 2.44
C ILE A 127 -2.58 -3.97 0.93
N MET A 128 -2.48 -2.70 0.48
CA MET A 128 -2.21 -2.39 -0.92
C MET A 128 -0.71 -2.19 -1.12
N THR A 129 -0.19 -2.81 -2.19
CA THR A 129 1.21 -2.65 -2.59
C THR A 129 1.42 -1.35 -3.33
N ALA A 130 2.67 -0.88 -3.38
CA ALA A 130 3.09 0.25 -4.18
C ALA A 130 3.91 -0.20 -5.40
N HIS A 131 3.80 0.56 -6.50
CA HIS A 131 4.73 0.43 -7.62
C HIS A 131 6.03 1.19 -7.31
N VAL A 132 6.65 0.83 -6.18
CA VAL A 132 7.90 1.42 -5.67
C VAL A 132 9.02 0.40 -5.76
N SER A 133 10.13 0.79 -6.35
CA SER A 133 11.36 -0.01 -6.35
C SER A 133 12.13 0.21 -5.04
N VAL A 134 12.72 -0.87 -4.54
CA VAL A 134 13.56 -0.90 -3.32
C VAL A 134 14.86 -1.67 -3.59
N PRO A 135 15.72 -1.17 -4.50
CA PRO A 135 16.84 -1.92 -5.04
C PRO A 135 17.87 -2.40 -3.99
N ASN A 136 18.01 -1.69 -2.88
CA ASN A 136 18.87 -2.09 -1.77
C ASN A 136 18.27 -3.23 -0.91
N VAL A 137 17.04 -3.64 -1.20
CA VAL A 137 16.38 -4.81 -0.57
C VAL A 137 16.26 -5.94 -1.59
N THR A 138 15.77 -5.63 -2.79
CA THR A 138 15.43 -6.64 -3.81
C THR A 138 16.61 -7.00 -4.72
N PHE A 139 17.69 -6.19 -4.72
CA PHE A 139 18.85 -6.31 -5.62
C PHE A 139 18.49 -6.24 -7.12
N ASN A 140 17.34 -5.63 -7.41
CA ASN A 140 16.84 -5.35 -8.76
C ASN A 140 15.89 -4.14 -8.72
N GLU A 141 15.47 -3.68 -9.90
CA GLU A 141 14.62 -2.49 -10.06
C GLU A 141 13.10 -2.81 -10.16
N LEU A 142 12.70 -4.06 -9.93
CA LEU A 142 11.28 -4.41 -9.98
C LEU A 142 10.48 -3.64 -8.93
N PRO A 143 9.30 -3.11 -9.28
CA PRO A 143 8.41 -2.55 -8.29
C PRO A 143 7.95 -3.61 -7.29
N SER A 144 7.77 -3.20 -6.05
CA SER A 144 7.41 -4.09 -4.93
C SER A 144 6.16 -4.92 -5.21
N THR A 145 5.20 -4.39 -5.99
CA THR A 145 4.02 -5.12 -6.45
C THR A 145 4.36 -6.41 -7.23
N LEU A 146 5.49 -6.43 -7.93
CA LEU A 146 5.92 -7.55 -8.76
C LEU A 146 7.04 -8.38 -8.11
N SER A 147 7.40 -8.09 -6.87
CA SER A 147 8.53 -8.70 -6.17
C SER A 147 8.08 -9.75 -5.14
N GLN A 148 8.37 -11.03 -5.41
CA GLN A 148 8.13 -12.12 -4.47
C GLN A 148 8.84 -11.90 -3.13
N LEU A 149 10.07 -11.37 -3.16
CA LEU A 149 10.80 -11.02 -1.94
C LEU A 149 10.01 -10.03 -1.08
N MET A 150 9.40 -9.00 -1.70
CA MET A 150 8.65 -8.00 -0.94
C MET A 150 7.31 -8.52 -0.42
N LEU A 151 6.52 -9.19 -1.25
CA LEU A 151 5.16 -9.59 -0.86
C LEU A 151 5.15 -10.89 -0.06
N THR A 152 5.88 -11.91 -0.51
CA THR A 152 5.87 -13.21 0.15
C THR A 152 6.84 -13.28 1.32
N GLU A 153 8.10 -12.88 1.14
CA GLU A 153 9.09 -13.06 2.20
C GLU A 153 9.00 -11.95 3.25
N LYS A 154 8.95 -10.66 2.82
CA LYS A 154 8.91 -9.55 3.75
C LYS A 154 7.53 -9.33 4.37
N LEU A 155 6.48 -9.14 3.55
CA LEU A 155 5.15 -8.80 4.07
C LEU A 155 4.49 -10.01 4.77
N ARG A 156 4.43 -11.18 4.09
CA ARG A 156 3.81 -12.37 4.70
C ARG A 156 4.74 -13.07 5.69
N GLY A 157 5.99 -13.26 5.30
CA GLY A 157 6.96 -14.02 6.11
C GLY A 157 7.40 -13.26 7.35
N GLU A 158 8.04 -12.11 7.17
CA GLU A 158 8.70 -11.38 8.26
C GLU A 158 7.71 -10.51 9.06
N LEU A 159 6.82 -9.74 8.38
CA LEU A 159 5.82 -8.92 9.07
C LEU A 159 4.59 -9.73 9.53
N GLY A 160 4.45 -10.97 9.10
CA GLY A 160 3.41 -11.89 9.54
C GLY A 160 2.02 -11.57 9.01
N PHE A 161 1.88 -10.80 7.90
CA PHE A 161 0.58 -10.47 7.34
C PHE A 161 -0.12 -11.70 6.76
N ARG A 162 -1.38 -11.94 7.16
CA ARG A 162 -2.19 -13.08 6.74
C ARG A 162 -3.48 -12.69 6.01
N GLY A 163 -3.67 -11.39 5.79
CA GLY A 163 -4.82 -10.86 5.06
C GLY A 163 -4.61 -10.84 3.54
N VAL A 164 -5.43 -10.05 2.88
CA VAL A 164 -5.46 -9.90 1.42
C VAL A 164 -4.45 -8.85 0.96
N ILE A 165 -3.58 -9.21 0.03
CA ILE A 165 -2.65 -8.29 -0.64
C ILE A 165 -3.30 -7.83 -1.93
N VAL A 166 -3.50 -6.52 -2.05
CA VAL A 166 -4.11 -5.87 -3.22
C VAL A 166 -3.03 -5.08 -3.96
N THR A 167 -2.97 -5.15 -5.29
CA THR A 167 -2.06 -4.27 -6.03
C THR A 167 -2.58 -2.84 -6.03
N ASP A 168 -1.70 -1.85 -6.17
CA ASP A 168 -2.13 -0.55 -6.69
C ASP A 168 -2.57 -0.71 -8.16
N ALA A 169 -3.14 0.35 -8.75
CA ALA A 169 -3.71 0.31 -10.09
C ALA A 169 -2.69 -0.11 -11.15
N MET A 170 -2.90 -1.26 -11.79
CA MET A 170 -1.97 -1.82 -12.77
C MET A 170 -1.94 -1.05 -14.09
N GLU A 171 -2.90 -0.16 -14.31
CA GLU A 171 -2.89 0.77 -15.45
C GLU A 171 -1.90 1.93 -15.31
N MET A 172 -1.30 2.12 -14.12
CA MET A 172 -0.33 3.18 -13.86
C MET A 172 0.92 3.04 -14.74
N GLY A 173 1.44 4.18 -15.21
CA GLY A 173 2.62 4.25 -16.08
C GLY A 173 3.85 3.52 -15.52
N ALA A 174 3.98 3.45 -14.20
CA ALA A 174 5.00 2.67 -13.52
C ALA A 174 5.01 1.18 -13.92
N ILE A 175 3.88 0.62 -14.32
CA ILE A 175 3.76 -0.77 -14.78
C ILE A 175 3.71 -0.81 -16.31
N THR A 176 2.80 -0.04 -16.92
CA THR A 176 2.47 -0.18 -18.35
C THR A 176 3.57 0.26 -19.30
N GLN A 177 4.55 1.05 -18.83
CA GLN A 177 5.71 1.44 -19.64
C GLN A 177 6.78 0.33 -19.73
N GLN A 178 6.74 -0.67 -18.84
CA GLN A 178 7.78 -1.69 -18.71
C GLN A 178 7.25 -3.12 -19.00
N PHE A 179 5.97 -3.37 -18.75
CA PHE A 179 5.38 -4.69 -18.81
C PHE A 179 4.07 -4.68 -19.60
N SER A 180 3.80 -5.78 -20.30
CA SER A 180 2.46 -6.03 -20.82
C SER A 180 1.47 -6.34 -19.68
N VAL A 181 0.19 -6.28 -19.97
CA VAL A 181 -0.87 -6.61 -18.99
C VAL A 181 -0.72 -8.05 -18.50
N GLU A 182 -0.42 -8.97 -19.41
CA GLU A 182 -0.23 -10.39 -19.16
C GLU A 182 0.96 -10.64 -18.24
N GLU A 183 2.13 -10.07 -18.58
CA GLU A 183 3.35 -10.21 -17.78
C GLU A 183 3.17 -9.65 -16.38
N ALA A 184 2.68 -8.41 -16.27
CA ALA A 184 2.48 -7.76 -14.98
C ALA A 184 1.50 -8.52 -14.10
N SER A 185 0.39 -9.04 -14.67
CA SER A 185 -0.62 -9.78 -13.93
C SER A 185 -0.07 -11.09 -13.38
N VAL A 186 0.63 -11.85 -14.20
CA VAL A 186 1.29 -13.11 -13.78
C VAL A 186 2.35 -12.85 -12.72
N MET A 187 3.19 -11.82 -12.91
CA MET A 187 4.23 -11.46 -11.95
C MET A 187 3.64 -11.04 -10.60
N ALA A 188 2.56 -10.25 -10.58
CA ALA A 188 1.91 -9.83 -9.35
C ALA A 188 1.34 -11.02 -8.55
N VAL A 189 0.66 -11.97 -9.22
CA VAL A 189 0.16 -13.20 -8.59
C VAL A 189 1.31 -14.05 -8.06
N ARG A 190 2.36 -14.27 -8.86
CA ARG A 190 3.55 -15.01 -8.43
C ARG A 190 4.31 -14.34 -7.28
N ALA A 191 4.27 -13.00 -7.22
CA ALA A 191 4.83 -12.25 -6.10
C ALA A 191 4.05 -12.48 -4.79
N GLY A 192 2.76 -12.85 -4.87
CA GLY A 192 1.91 -13.13 -3.71
C GLY A 192 0.74 -12.18 -3.55
N ALA A 193 0.38 -11.38 -4.57
CA ALA A 193 -0.83 -10.58 -4.59
C ALA A 193 -2.07 -11.48 -4.74
N ASP A 194 -3.14 -11.17 -3.99
CA ASP A 194 -4.41 -11.88 -4.04
C ASP A 194 -5.42 -11.20 -4.94
N ILE A 195 -5.33 -9.87 -5.09
CA ILE A 195 -6.21 -9.06 -5.93
C ILE A 195 -5.36 -8.16 -6.83
N ILE A 196 -5.65 -8.21 -8.13
CA ILE A 196 -5.10 -7.30 -9.14
C ILE A 196 -6.16 -6.22 -9.40
N THR A 197 -5.76 -4.95 -9.25
CA THR A 197 -6.67 -3.82 -9.49
C THR A 197 -6.38 -3.14 -10.82
N LEU A 198 -7.45 -2.75 -11.53
CA LEU A 198 -7.41 -1.91 -12.72
C LEU A 198 -6.34 -2.29 -13.76
N PRO A 199 -6.26 -3.57 -14.22
CA PRO A 199 -5.46 -3.87 -15.40
C PRO A 199 -6.12 -3.23 -16.63
N ASN A 200 -5.34 -2.74 -17.58
CA ASN A 200 -5.85 -2.10 -18.80
C ASN A 200 -6.75 -3.04 -19.65
N ASP A 201 -6.49 -4.34 -19.59
CA ASP A 201 -7.31 -5.36 -20.21
C ASP A 201 -7.57 -6.53 -19.22
N PHE A 202 -8.77 -6.57 -18.66
CA PHE A 202 -9.18 -7.61 -17.71
C PHE A 202 -9.21 -9.00 -18.33
N LYS A 203 -9.56 -9.12 -19.62
CA LYS A 203 -9.63 -10.43 -20.29
C LYS A 203 -8.23 -10.99 -20.50
N ALA A 204 -7.31 -10.16 -20.96
CA ALA A 204 -5.91 -10.54 -21.13
C ALA A 204 -5.27 -10.91 -19.78
N ALA A 205 -5.51 -10.13 -18.73
CA ALA A 205 -5.02 -10.41 -17.38
C ALA A 205 -5.51 -11.77 -16.86
N ILE A 206 -6.82 -12.04 -16.95
CA ILE A 206 -7.42 -13.30 -16.50
C ILE A 206 -6.84 -14.47 -17.32
N ALA A 207 -6.83 -14.36 -18.64
CA ALA A 207 -6.33 -15.44 -19.51
C ALA A 207 -4.86 -15.78 -19.22
N ALA A 208 -4.03 -14.77 -18.93
CA ALA A 208 -2.63 -14.97 -18.60
C ALA A 208 -2.44 -15.66 -17.24
N VAL A 209 -3.22 -15.27 -16.23
CA VAL A 209 -3.14 -15.86 -14.88
C VAL A 209 -3.67 -17.30 -14.86
N GLU A 210 -4.68 -17.62 -15.68
CA GLU A 210 -5.27 -18.98 -15.78
C GLU A 210 -4.48 -19.91 -16.72
N ALA A 211 -3.47 -19.42 -17.43
CA ALA A 211 -2.70 -20.23 -18.37
C ALA A 211 -1.94 -21.36 -17.66
N PRO A 212 -1.87 -22.58 -18.27
CA PRO A 212 -1.12 -23.69 -17.68
C PRO A 212 0.36 -23.35 -17.50
N GLY A 213 0.85 -23.55 -16.28
CA GLY A 213 2.27 -23.27 -15.93
C GLY A 213 2.52 -21.88 -15.35
N THR A 214 1.46 -21.12 -15.09
CA THR A 214 1.52 -19.82 -14.40
C THR A 214 1.61 -19.98 -12.89
#